data_16bb52f3ee01c8db432b9fff49fb90e7
#
_entry.id   16bb52f3ee01c8db432b9fff49fb90e7
#
_cell.length_a   1.000
_cell.length_b   1.000
_cell.length_c   1.000
_cell.angle_alpha   90.00
_cell.angle_beta   90.00
_cell.angle_gamma   90.00
#
_symmetry.space_group_name_H-M   'P 1'
#
loop_
_entity.id
_entity.type
_entity.pdbx_description
1 polymer ?
#
loop_
_entity_poly.entity_id
_entity_poly.type
_entity_poly.pdbx_seq_one_letter_code
_entity_poly.pdbx_strand_id
1 'polypeptide(L)'
;MGKEIINGLGKIDISEEVISTIAGATAVECYGLVGMASRKITDGFADLLGRENLARGVVVSIKDNEVIIDLYIVVGYGVKISEVATSVMERVRYTTEKLTGLKVSQVNVNVQGVRILE
;
A
#
# COMPACT_ATOMS: atom_id res chain seq x y z
N MET A 1 -11.71 -11.36 3.84
CA MET A 1 -11.05 -12.67 3.85
C MET A 1 -9.55 -12.48 3.73
N GLY A 2 -8.79 -13.45 4.14
CA GLY A 2 -7.35 -13.38 4.11
C GLY A 2 -6.75 -14.43 3.20
N LYS A 3 -5.45 -14.59 3.27
CA LYS A 3 -4.72 -15.60 2.53
C LYS A 3 -4.16 -16.61 3.51
N GLU A 4 -4.31 -17.90 3.17
CA GLU A 4 -3.86 -18.99 4.03
C GLU A 4 -2.57 -19.61 3.50
N ILE A 5 -1.69 -19.96 4.42
CA ILE A 5 -0.49 -20.74 4.15
C ILE A 5 -0.65 -22.04 4.92
N ILE A 6 -0.57 -23.17 4.23
CA ILE A 6 -0.73 -24.48 4.84
C ILE A 6 0.62 -25.20 4.82
N ASN A 7 0.99 -25.74 5.96
CA ASN A 7 2.21 -26.56 6.07
C ASN A 7 1.92 -27.79 6.94
N GLY A 8 2.95 -28.59 7.23
CA GLY A 8 2.77 -29.83 7.98
C GLY A 8 2.35 -29.64 9.44
N LEU A 9 2.45 -28.42 9.96
CA LEU A 9 2.06 -28.11 11.34
C LEU A 9 0.63 -27.62 11.45
N GLY A 10 0.04 -27.14 10.34
CA GLY A 10 -1.28 -26.56 10.35
C GLY A 10 -1.42 -25.50 9.28
N LYS A 11 -2.14 -24.41 9.60
CA LYS A 11 -2.31 -23.33 8.64
C LYS A 11 -2.04 -21.98 9.30
N ILE A 12 -1.59 -21.03 8.47
CA ILE A 12 -1.40 -19.63 8.86
C ILE A 12 -2.39 -18.84 8.02
N ASP A 13 -3.25 -18.08 8.67
CA ASP A 13 -4.27 -17.29 7.99
C ASP A 13 -3.94 -15.82 8.17
N ILE A 14 -3.63 -15.14 7.06
CA ILE A 14 -3.22 -13.74 7.08
C ILE A 14 -4.35 -12.89 6.52
N SER A 15 -4.90 -11.99 7.33
CA SER A 15 -6.04 -11.18 6.91
C SER A 15 -5.61 -10.08 5.95
N GLU A 16 -6.58 -9.58 5.16
CA GLU A 16 -6.33 -8.46 4.27
C GLU A 16 -5.89 -7.22 5.04
N GLU A 17 -6.40 -7.05 6.26
CA GLU A 17 -6.04 -5.91 7.08
C GLU A 17 -4.55 -5.92 7.45
N VAL A 18 -3.99 -7.10 7.72
CA VAL A 18 -2.56 -7.23 8.01
C VAL A 18 -1.75 -6.79 6.79
N ILE A 19 -2.14 -7.26 5.61
CA ILE A 19 -1.45 -6.91 4.38
C ILE A 19 -1.55 -5.41 4.11
N SER A 20 -2.75 -4.83 4.32
CA SER A 20 -2.96 -3.39 4.13
C SER A 20 -2.11 -2.56 5.07
N THR A 21 -1.99 -2.98 6.32
CA THR A 21 -1.18 -2.26 7.31
C THR A 21 0.30 -2.30 6.93
N ILE A 22 0.80 -3.46 6.53
CA ILE A 22 2.19 -3.59 6.09
C ILE A 22 2.47 -2.71 4.89
N ALA A 23 1.57 -2.76 3.89
CA ALA A 23 1.75 -1.98 2.67
C ALA A 23 1.71 -0.47 2.94
N GLY A 24 0.76 -0.02 3.74
CA GLY A 24 0.64 1.40 4.07
C GLY A 24 1.83 1.91 4.86
N ALA A 25 2.26 1.15 5.87
CA ALA A 25 3.40 1.52 6.69
C ALA A 25 4.69 1.58 5.87
N THR A 26 4.86 0.63 4.94
CA THR A 26 6.03 0.61 4.06
C THR A 26 6.02 1.79 3.11
N ALA A 27 4.87 2.09 2.54
CA ALA A 27 4.75 3.18 1.56
C ALA A 27 5.13 4.53 2.15
N VAL A 28 4.71 4.82 3.39
CA VAL A 28 4.99 6.13 3.98
C VAL A 28 6.46 6.36 4.32
N GLU A 29 7.27 5.31 4.30
CA GLU A 29 8.70 5.43 4.50
C GLU A 29 9.45 5.79 3.22
N CYS A 30 8.78 5.76 2.07
CA CYS A 30 9.44 6.01 0.80
C CYS A 30 9.66 7.50 0.58
N TYR A 31 10.81 7.84 0.01
CA TYR A 31 11.15 9.22 -0.30
C TYR A 31 10.15 9.81 -1.29
N GLY A 32 9.75 11.03 -1.05
CA GLY A 32 8.86 11.77 -1.95
C GLY A 32 7.39 11.57 -1.67
N LEU A 33 7.06 10.61 -0.82
CA LEU A 33 5.67 10.35 -0.46
C LEU A 33 5.34 11.15 0.80
N VAL A 34 4.29 11.95 0.74
CA VAL A 34 3.84 12.75 1.88
C VAL A 34 2.99 11.91 2.82
N GLY A 35 2.16 11.05 2.28
CA GLY A 35 1.32 10.18 3.10
C GLY A 35 0.34 9.40 2.26
N MET A 36 -0.51 8.65 2.95
CA MET A 36 -1.57 7.88 2.31
C MET A 36 -2.84 8.73 2.24
N ALA A 37 -3.65 8.46 1.25
CA ALA A 37 -4.92 9.14 1.05
C ALA A 37 -6.05 8.12 1.11
N SER A 38 -7.23 8.59 1.48
CA SER A 38 -8.42 7.76 1.34
C SER A 38 -8.68 7.54 -0.15
N ARG A 39 -9.16 6.35 -0.49
CA ARG A 39 -9.45 6.04 -1.89
C ARG A 39 -10.62 6.85 -2.44
N LYS A 40 -11.40 7.47 -1.56
CA LYS A 40 -12.47 8.37 -1.97
C LYS A 40 -12.01 9.79 -1.84
N ILE A 41 -12.11 10.55 -2.92
CA ILE A 41 -11.84 11.98 -2.90
C ILE A 41 -13.18 12.68 -2.78
N THR A 42 -13.35 13.43 -1.68
CA THR A 42 -14.53 14.25 -1.48
C THR A 42 -14.13 15.70 -1.67
N ASP A 43 -15.01 16.48 -2.29
CA ASP A 43 -14.81 17.93 -2.50
C ASP A 43 -13.55 18.26 -3.28
N GLY A 44 -13.05 17.32 -4.09
CA GLY A 44 -11.91 17.56 -4.94
C GLY A 44 -10.56 17.58 -4.23
N PHE A 45 -10.52 17.26 -2.95
CA PHE A 45 -9.28 17.26 -2.18
C PHE A 45 -8.98 15.86 -1.65
N ALA A 46 -7.73 15.47 -1.75
CA ALA A 46 -7.28 14.21 -1.18
C ALA A 46 -6.93 14.44 0.29
N ASP A 47 -7.59 13.71 1.18
CA ASP A 47 -7.33 13.81 2.61
C ASP A 47 -6.18 12.90 2.99
N LEU A 48 -5.23 13.45 3.76
CA LEU A 48 -4.16 12.64 4.31
C LEU A 48 -4.68 11.83 5.49
N LEU A 49 -4.32 10.55 5.51
CA LEU A 49 -4.69 9.66 6.59
C LEU A 49 -3.68 9.75 7.72
N GLY A 50 -4.16 9.74 8.96
CA GLY A 50 -3.30 9.68 10.12
C GLY A 50 -2.63 8.30 10.22
N ARG A 51 -1.64 8.20 11.11
CA ARG A 51 -0.86 6.98 11.27
C ARG A 51 -1.71 5.75 11.57
N GLU A 52 -2.72 5.91 12.39
CA GLU A 52 -3.59 4.82 12.78
C GLU A 52 -4.53 4.38 11.66
N ASN A 53 -4.60 5.15 10.57
CA ASN A 53 -5.52 4.89 9.47
C ASN A 53 -4.82 4.60 8.15
N LEU A 54 -3.52 4.32 8.16
CA LEU A 54 -2.77 4.11 6.92
C LEU A 54 -3.35 3.01 6.04
N ALA A 55 -3.87 1.96 6.67
CA ALA A 55 -4.44 0.83 5.94
C ALA A 55 -5.65 1.24 5.10
N ARG A 56 -6.30 2.36 5.42
CA ARG A 56 -7.47 2.82 4.67
C ARG A 56 -7.08 3.39 3.30
N GLY A 57 -5.81 3.68 3.09
CA GLY A 57 -5.30 4.08 1.80
C GLY A 57 -4.83 2.91 0.95
N VAL A 58 -5.13 1.69 1.38
CA VAL A 58 -4.68 0.48 0.69
C VAL A 58 -5.90 -0.40 0.45
N VAL A 59 -6.00 -0.93 -0.77
CA VAL A 59 -7.03 -1.92 -1.10
C VAL A 59 -6.31 -3.19 -1.50
N VAL A 60 -6.62 -4.27 -0.80
CA VAL A 60 -6.02 -5.58 -1.08
C VAL A 60 -7.07 -6.46 -1.73
N SER A 61 -6.71 -7.06 -2.85
CA SER A 61 -7.56 -8.00 -3.55
C SER A 61 -6.83 -9.32 -3.66
N ILE A 62 -7.54 -10.41 -3.37
CA ILE A 62 -6.96 -11.75 -3.51
C ILE A 62 -7.79 -12.47 -4.55
N LYS A 63 -7.15 -12.82 -5.67
CA LYS A 63 -7.83 -13.45 -6.80
C LYS A 63 -6.94 -14.55 -7.36
N ASP A 64 -7.47 -15.76 -7.45
CA ASP A 64 -6.74 -16.91 -7.99
C ASP A 64 -5.37 -17.10 -7.33
N ASN A 65 -5.32 -16.98 -6.00
CA ASN A 65 -4.12 -17.09 -5.19
C ASN A 65 -3.11 -15.95 -5.39
N GLU A 66 -3.50 -14.91 -6.11
CA GLU A 66 -2.64 -13.75 -6.32
C GLU A 66 -3.08 -12.62 -5.41
N VAL A 67 -2.09 -11.94 -4.83
CA VAL A 67 -2.33 -10.76 -3.99
C VAL A 67 -2.07 -9.53 -4.84
N ILE A 68 -3.07 -8.66 -4.93
CA ILE A 68 -2.99 -7.42 -5.68
C ILE A 68 -3.20 -6.29 -4.67
N ILE A 69 -2.29 -5.34 -4.65
CA ILE A 69 -2.32 -4.23 -3.71
C ILE A 69 -2.49 -2.93 -4.49
N ASP A 70 -3.51 -2.15 -4.13
CA ASP A 70 -3.72 -0.83 -4.69
C ASP A 70 -3.47 0.20 -3.61
N LEU A 71 -2.57 1.14 -3.89
CA LEU A 71 -2.18 2.18 -2.94
C LEU A 71 -2.69 3.53 -3.43
N TYR A 72 -3.17 4.34 -2.50
CA TYR A 72 -3.63 5.69 -2.78
C TYR A 72 -2.75 6.64 -1.97
N ILE A 73 -1.96 7.45 -2.68
CA ILE A 73 -0.90 8.24 -2.05
C ILE A 73 -0.99 9.72 -2.41
N VAL A 74 -0.31 10.53 -1.58
CA VAL A 74 -0.08 11.93 -1.85
C VAL A 74 1.42 12.14 -1.88
N VAL A 75 1.91 12.80 -2.93
CA VAL A 75 3.35 13.03 -3.11
C VAL A 75 3.68 14.51 -2.90
N GLY A 76 4.97 14.81 -2.68
CA GLY A 76 5.43 16.17 -2.54
C GLY A 76 5.59 16.84 -3.90
N TYR A 77 5.34 18.15 -3.94
CA TYR A 77 5.57 18.93 -5.17
C TYR A 77 7.06 18.95 -5.49
N GLY A 78 7.38 18.76 -6.75
CA GLY A 78 8.76 18.81 -7.21
C GLY A 78 9.43 17.44 -7.35
N VAL A 79 8.81 16.39 -6.84
CA VAL A 79 9.37 15.05 -7.02
C VAL A 79 8.99 14.51 -8.39
N LYS A 80 9.79 13.59 -8.89
CA LYS A 80 9.45 12.91 -10.14
C LYS A 80 8.50 11.77 -9.79
N ILE A 81 7.23 12.00 -10.08
CA ILE A 81 6.15 11.10 -9.64
C ILE A 81 6.36 9.66 -10.08
N SER A 82 6.78 9.46 -11.34
CA SER A 82 6.96 8.10 -11.85
C SER A 82 8.07 7.35 -11.10
N GLU A 83 9.11 8.04 -10.68
CA GLU A 83 10.19 7.40 -9.93
C GLU A 83 9.75 7.09 -8.50
N VAL A 84 9.03 8.01 -7.88
CA VAL A 84 8.50 7.78 -6.53
C VAL A 84 7.55 6.59 -6.56
N ALA A 85 6.64 6.55 -7.53
CA ALA A 85 5.68 5.47 -7.65
C ALA A 85 6.37 4.12 -7.86
N THR A 86 7.37 4.08 -8.73
CA THR A 86 8.10 2.83 -8.99
C THR A 86 8.82 2.35 -7.74
N SER A 87 9.44 3.28 -7.00
CA SER A 87 10.12 2.94 -5.76
C SER A 87 9.13 2.38 -4.72
N VAL A 88 7.96 2.99 -4.61
CA VAL A 88 6.92 2.51 -3.72
C VAL A 88 6.48 1.10 -4.10
N MET A 89 6.25 0.87 -5.39
CA MET A 89 5.86 -0.46 -5.87
C MET A 89 6.87 -1.53 -5.49
N GLU A 90 8.15 -1.24 -5.71
CA GLU A 90 9.20 -2.22 -5.43
C GLU A 90 9.32 -2.50 -3.93
N ARG A 91 9.31 -1.45 -3.11
CA ARG A 91 9.47 -1.62 -1.67
C ARG A 91 8.27 -2.29 -1.02
N VAL A 92 7.07 -1.91 -1.42
CA VAL A 92 5.86 -2.51 -0.87
C VAL A 92 5.79 -3.99 -1.23
N ARG A 93 6.09 -4.31 -2.49
CA ARG A 93 6.10 -5.70 -2.92
C ARG A 93 7.12 -6.52 -2.11
N TYR A 94 8.35 -6.03 -2.06
CA TYR A 94 9.43 -6.73 -1.36
C TYR A 94 9.12 -6.94 0.11
N THR A 95 8.72 -5.86 0.80
CA THR A 95 8.47 -5.94 2.24
C THR A 95 7.27 -6.82 2.56
N THR A 96 6.20 -6.70 1.77
CA THR A 96 5.01 -7.51 1.99
C THR A 96 5.32 -9.00 1.80
N GLU A 97 6.04 -9.33 0.72
CA GLU A 97 6.40 -10.72 0.48
C GLU A 97 7.32 -11.27 1.56
N LYS A 98 8.26 -10.43 2.00
CA LYS A 98 9.22 -10.86 3.03
C LYS A 98 8.55 -11.12 4.38
N LEU A 99 7.64 -10.24 4.78
CA LEU A 99 7.01 -10.37 6.10
C LEU A 99 5.90 -11.40 6.13
N THR A 100 5.18 -11.58 5.03
CA THR A 100 4.03 -12.48 5.02
C THR A 100 4.33 -13.84 4.42
N GLY A 101 5.34 -13.93 3.57
CA GLY A 101 5.59 -15.17 2.82
C GLY A 101 4.65 -15.36 1.64
N LEU A 102 3.80 -14.39 1.37
CA LEU A 102 2.86 -14.46 0.25
C LEU A 102 3.49 -13.88 -1.00
N LYS A 103 2.99 -14.28 -2.16
CA LYS A 103 3.43 -13.71 -3.42
C LYS A 103 2.51 -12.57 -3.81
N VAL A 104 3.09 -11.41 -4.07
CA VAL A 104 2.35 -10.23 -4.51
C VAL A 104 2.52 -10.10 -6.01
N SER A 105 1.42 -10.23 -6.76
CA SER A 105 1.50 -10.20 -8.22
C SER A 105 1.53 -8.79 -8.78
N GLN A 106 0.84 -7.85 -8.14
CA GLN A 106 0.79 -6.47 -8.60
C GLN A 106 0.73 -5.52 -7.42
N VAL A 107 1.40 -4.38 -7.56
CA VAL A 107 1.24 -3.24 -6.68
C VAL A 107 0.93 -2.06 -7.59
N ASN A 108 -0.27 -1.52 -7.47
CA ASN A 108 -0.70 -0.37 -8.27
C ASN A 108 -0.67 0.87 -7.41
N VAL A 109 -0.16 1.97 -7.94
CA VAL A 109 -0.05 3.22 -7.21
C VAL A 109 -0.94 4.27 -7.86
N ASN A 110 -1.84 4.81 -7.06
CA ASN A 110 -2.76 5.84 -7.49
C ASN A 110 -2.39 7.14 -6.78
N VAL A 111 -1.86 8.11 -7.53
CA VAL A 111 -1.45 9.38 -6.96
C VAL A 111 -2.67 10.29 -6.89
N GLN A 112 -3.14 10.55 -5.69
CA GLN A 112 -4.38 11.28 -5.48
C GLN A 112 -4.18 12.77 -5.26
N GLY A 113 -2.96 13.17 -4.94
CA GLY A 113 -2.70 14.58 -4.74
C GLY A 113 -1.24 14.90 -4.65
N VAL A 114 -0.94 16.18 -4.74
CA VAL A 114 0.41 16.71 -4.62
C VAL A 114 0.37 17.83 -3.58
N ARG A 115 1.28 17.80 -2.64
CA ARG A 115 1.36 18.81 -1.59
C ARG A 115 2.63 19.62 -1.71
N ILE A 116 2.49 20.93 -1.55
CA ILE A 116 3.64 21.82 -1.50
C ILE A 116 4.09 21.88 -0.04
N LEU A 117 5.32 21.45 0.18
CA LEU A 117 5.90 21.45 1.53
C LEU A 117 6.80 22.67 1.66
N GLU A 118 6.65 23.40 2.78
CA GLU A 118 7.48 24.58 3.05
C GLU A 118 8.37 24.36 4.23
#